data_a31daa18150e1e8da8e2ea021f1a1feb
#
_entry.id   a31daa18150e1e8da8e2ea021f1a1feb
#
_cell.length_a   1.000
_cell.length_b   1.000
_cell.length_c   1.000
_cell.angle_alpha   90.00
_cell.angle_beta   90.00
_cell.angle_gamma   90.00
#
_symmetry.space_group_name_H-M   'P 1'
#
loop_
_entity.id
_entity.type
_entity.pdbx_description
1 polymer ?
#
loop_
_entity_poly.entity_id
_entity_poly.type
_entity_poly.pdbx_seq_one_letter_code
_entity_poly.pdbx_strand_id
1 'polypeptide(L)'
;MEYIEKFTNLSRQLGYSDLVSVGVSSTVGCGIFFLLALIVRYSGLYAPGAMGLAAILNIIVGYTYSEIGSKYQSNTAENEIIADIFGEKMSNLSSMFLSIYMLFNIVTIILSFVNLLEVTAIQKYTLIAVITTVCSGINVLGIGLSKTIINTITGFVVVVLGAVILMATPGLKLPNFDDMNMSSVTSNSVIYASFLAIFLFTGYDSIVKMSDEIKDPGREIPRSMNTTLLIISAIYILITLVGSNLDWRAVARSSSPITTIYELVTGNKTVAQYITGFSMIFVLATFFTLNMSFTRWIFGLSKQDKIPSIFSSINEKYKTPHFAVIATGILVFLGSFVGNGERGATIANIFFLLYVTALMVSLVKMRRSEKTSVSVDKQSRADEKAGDRGYRMPGYYGNIPVLPVVGSVMSIGYVLFILVRNFW
;
A
#
# COMPACT_ATOMS: atom_id res chain seq x y z
N MET A 1 -36.87 12.07 0.53
CA MET A 1 -35.45 12.08 0.21
C MET A 1 -34.57 11.92 1.45
N GLU A 2 -34.78 12.70 2.50
CA GLU A 2 -33.97 12.65 3.75
C GLU A 2 -33.98 11.29 4.49
N TYR A 3 -35.03 10.48 4.32
CA TYR A 3 -35.14 9.15 4.94
C TYR A 3 -34.30 8.08 4.21
N ILE A 4 -34.05 8.26 2.92
CA ILE A 4 -33.24 7.34 2.10
C ILE A 4 -31.73 7.62 2.31
N GLU A 5 -31.33 8.89 2.50
CA GLU A 5 -29.93 9.25 2.77
C GLU A 5 -29.39 8.68 4.09
N LYS A 6 -30.26 8.52 5.10
CA LYS A 6 -29.85 8.01 6.43
C LYS A 6 -29.42 6.54 6.42
N PHE A 7 -29.80 5.77 5.39
CA PHE A 7 -29.50 4.33 5.26
C PHE A 7 -28.39 3.99 4.25
N THR A 8 -27.87 4.97 3.54
CA THR A 8 -26.86 4.77 2.49
C THR A 8 -25.42 5.08 2.88
N ASN A 9 -25.18 5.59 4.11
CA ASN A 9 -23.86 6.02 4.52
C ASN A 9 -23.20 5.04 5.50
N LEU A 10 -21.89 4.78 5.28
CA LEU A 10 -21.03 4.06 6.21
C LEU A 10 -20.88 4.86 7.51
N SER A 11 -20.52 4.18 8.61
CA SER A 11 -20.38 4.85 9.92
C SER A 11 -19.02 5.54 10.05
N ARG A 12 -18.99 6.87 10.19
CA ARG A 12 -17.78 7.67 10.37
C ARG A 12 -17.20 7.52 11.76
N GLN A 13 -16.29 6.57 11.95
CA GLN A 13 -15.68 6.23 13.24
C GLN A 13 -14.15 6.37 13.26
N LEU A 14 -13.47 6.42 12.09
CA LEU A 14 -12.03 6.43 12.01
C LEU A 14 -11.45 7.81 12.30
N GLY A 15 -10.48 7.85 13.20
CA GLY A 15 -9.66 9.01 13.50
C GLY A 15 -8.20 8.82 13.05
N TYR A 16 -7.35 9.79 13.38
CA TYR A 16 -5.94 9.81 12.99
C TYR A 16 -5.17 8.52 13.31
N SER A 17 -5.23 8.07 14.56
CA SER A 17 -4.51 6.86 15.00
C SER A 17 -5.01 5.60 14.30
N ASP A 18 -6.33 5.49 14.06
CA ASP A 18 -6.93 4.38 13.35
C ASP A 18 -6.43 4.33 11.90
N LEU A 19 -6.31 5.48 11.25
CA LEU A 19 -5.82 5.60 9.87
C LEU A 19 -4.33 5.31 9.75
N VAL A 20 -3.51 5.76 10.71
CA VAL A 20 -2.09 5.37 10.74
C VAL A 20 -1.97 3.85 10.89
N SER A 21 -2.77 3.23 11.75
CA SER A 21 -2.79 1.78 11.91
C SER A 21 -3.27 1.06 10.64
N VAL A 22 -4.29 1.57 9.96
CA VAL A 22 -4.75 1.05 8.66
C VAL A 22 -3.62 1.13 7.64
N GLY A 23 -2.97 2.29 7.49
CA GLY A 23 -1.88 2.48 6.53
C GLY A 23 -0.67 1.59 6.83
N VAL A 24 -0.24 1.50 8.09
CA VAL A 24 0.87 0.63 8.49
C VAL A 24 0.51 -0.84 8.33
N SER A 25 -0.67 -1.28 8.80
CA SER A 25 -1.09 -2.68 8.70
C SER A 25 -1.28 -3.14 7.26
N SER A 26 -1.80 -2.28 6.38
CA SER A 26 -1.97 -2.63 4.96
C SER A 26 -0.65 -2.71 4.19
N THR A 27 0.41 -2.10 4.71
CA THR A 27 1.72 -2.03 4.05
C THR A 27 2.74 -2.98 4.68
N VAL A 28 2.83 -3.01 6.02
CA VAL A 28 3.82 -3.85 6.73
C VAL A 28 3.28 -5.27 6.88
N GLY A 29 3.50 -6.06 5.86
CA GLY A 29 3.04 -7.45 5.79
C GLY A 29 3.99 -8.35 5.03
N CYS A 30 3.49 -9.14 4.10
CA CYS A 30 4.28 -10.15 3.41
C CYS A 30 5.52 -9.58 2.71
N GLY A 31 5.47 -8.32 2.28
CA GLY A 31 6.60 -7.67 1.61
C GLY A 31 7.89 -7.76 2.42
N ILE A 32 7.90 -7.19 3.62
CA ILE A 32 9.11 -7.14 4.45
C ILE A 32 9.50 -8.51 5.00
N PHE A 33 8.54 -9.39 5.24
CA PHE A 33 8.81 -10.71 5.80
C PHE A 33 9.30 -11.73 4.78
N PHE A 34 9.04 -11.53 3.46
CA PHE A 34 9.40 -12.48 2.40
C PHE A 34 10.19 -11.88 1.25
N LEU A 35 9.73 -10.74 0.70
CA LEU A 35 10.39 -10.14 -0.46
C LEU A 35 11.69 -9.45 -0.11
N LEU A 36 11.94 -9.12 1.17
CA LEU A 36 13.22 -8.56 1.61
C LEU A 36 14.40 -9.44 1.20
N ALA A 37 14.27 -10.77 1.31
CA ALA A 37 15.30 -11.70 0.87
C ALA A 37 15.63 -11.57 -0.62
N LEU A 38 14.61 -11.40 -1.48
CA LEU A 38 14.81 -11.17 -2.92
C LEU A 38 15.49 -9.83 -3.20
N ILE A 39 15.07 -8.76 -2.51
CA ILE A 39 15.69 -7.43 -2.66
C ILE A 39 17.18 -7.52 -2.30
N VAL A 40 17.51 -8.10 -1.15
CA VAL A 40 18.89 -8.30 -0.72
C VAL A 40 19.66 -9.22 -1.70
N ARG A 41 19.01 -10.25 -2.24
CA ARG A 41 19.62 -11.16 -3.23
C ARG A 41 20.02 -10.46 -4.51
N TYR A 42 19.20 -9.53 -5.03
CA TYR A 42 19.47 -8.81 -6.27
C TYR A 42 20.41 -7.62 -6.08
N SER A 43 20.42 -7.00 -4.90
CA SER A 43 21.16 -5.75 -4.67
C SER A 43 22.31 -5.85 -3.65
N GLY A 44 22.41 -6.96 -2.90
CA GLY A 44 23.46 -7.19 -1.91
C GLY A 44 23.58 -6.03 -0.91
N LEU A 45 24.80 -5.47 -0.78
CA LEU A 45 25.07 -4.31 0.10
C LEU A 45 24.37 -3.02 -0.37
N TYR A 46 23.92 -2.93 -1.64
CA TYR A 46 23.14 -1.80 -2.15
C TYR A 46 21.63 -1.88 -1.83
N ALA A 47 21.19 -2.90 -1.10
CA ALA A 47 19.78 -3.07 -0.75
C ALA A 47 19.15 -1.86 -0.02
N PRO A 48 19.84 -1.16 0.91
CA PRO A 48 19.31 0.08 1.51
C PRO A 48 19.07 1.18 0.48
N GLY A 49 19.95 1.30 -0.52
CA GLY A 49 19.79 2.26 -1.62
C GLY A 49 18.61 1.92 -2.52
N ALA A 50 18.43 0.63 -2.88
CA ALA A 50 17.27 0.16 -3.62
C ALA A 50 15.96 0.42 -2.86
N MET A 51 15.95 0.19 -1.53
CA MET A 51 14.82 0.51 -0.67
C MET A 51 14.55 2.02 -0.60
N GLY A 52 15.62 2.83 -0.53
CA GLY A 52 15.51 4.29 -0.53
C GLY A 52 14.89 4.85 -1.82
N LEU A 53 15.25 4.31 -2.99
CA LEU A 53 14.64 4.68 -4.27
C LEU A 53 13.14 4.36 -4.29
N ALA A 54 12.74 3.18 -3.79
CA ALA A 54 11.34 2.82 -3.68
C ALA A 54 10.59 3.72 -2.68
N ALA A 55 11.21 4.07 -1.55
CA ALA A 55 10.64 4.97 -0.55
C ALA A 55 10.38 6.37 -1.14
N ILE A 56 11.34 6.94 -1.89
CA ILE A 56 11.19 8.25 -2.53
C ILE A 56 9.96 8.26 -3.46
N LEU A 57 9.83 7.27 -4.33
CA LEU A 57 8.67 7.19 -5.22
C LEU A 57 7.36 7.10 -4.43
N ASN A 58 7.29 6.22 -3.42
CA ASN A 58 6.07 6.03 -2.63
C ASN A 58 5.72 7.23 -1.76
N ILE A 59 6.70 8.00 -1.27
CA ILE A 59 6.47 9.28 -0.59
C ILE A 59 5.84 10.30 -1.57
N ILE A 60 6.34 10.39 -2.80
CA ILE A 60 5.77 11.26 -3.84
C ILE A 60 4.32 10.86 -4.14
N VAL A 61 4.07 9.56 -4.32
CA VAL A 61 2.73 9.02 -4.55
C VAL A 61 1.82 9.29 -3.36
N GLY A 62 2.28 9.09 -2.14
CA GLY A 62 1.51 9.35 -0.93
C GLY A 62 1.16 10.82 -0.73
N TYR A 63 2.05 11.76 -1.08
CA TYR A 63 1.71 13.18 -1.12
C TYR A 63 0.60 13.48 -2.15
N THR A 64 0.64 12.80 -3.31
CA THR A 64 -0.41 12.91 -4.32
C THR A 64 -1.75 12.41 -3.78
N TYR A 65 -1.78 11.25 -3.14
CA TYR A 65 -2.97 10.72 -2.46
C TYR A 65 -3.48 11.64 -1.34
N SER A 66 -2.57 12.23 -0.58
CA SER A 66 -2.91 13.17 0.50
C SER A 66 -3.67 14.38 -0.03
N GLU A 67 -3.20 14.96 -1.12
CA GLU A 67 -3.83 16.13 -1.74
C GLU A 67 -5.17 15.78 -2.37
N ILE A 68 -5.25 14.68 -3.11
CA ILE A 68 -6.47 14.24 -3.77
C ILE A 68 -7.51 13.78 -2.75
N GLY A 69 -7.13 12.96 -1.78
CA GLY A 69 -8.05 12.45 -0.74
C GLY A 69 -8.60 13.54 0.16
N SER A 70 -7.81 14.62 0.43
CA SER A 70 -8.30 15.76 1.19
C SER A 70 -9.33 16.59 0.41
N LYS A 71 -9.22 16.62 -0.92
CA LYS A 71 -10.12 17.42 -1.79
C LYS A 71 -11.42 16.69 -2.11
N TYR A 72 -11.34 15.43 -2.53
CA TYR A 72 -12.49 14.65 -3.01
C TYR A 72 -13.25 13.90 -1.91
N GLN A 73 -12.58 13.56 -0.81
CA GLN A 73 -13.16 12.99 0.42
C GLN A 73 -14.11 11.79 0.20
N SER A 74 -13.82 10.93 -0.77
CA SER A 74 -14.59 9.73 -1.09
C SER A 74 -13.70 8.49 -1.17
N ASN A 75 -14.29 7.30 -1.06
CA ASN A 75 -13.59 6.01 -1.20
C ASN A 75 -13.02 5.79 -2.60
N THR A 76 -13.42 6.62 -3.55
CA THR A 76 -13.03 6.59 -4.98
C THR A 76 -12.47 7.93 -5.45
N ALA A 77 -11.91 8.73 -4.52
CA ALA A 77 -11.35 10.07 -4.78
C ALA A 77 -10.40 10.10 -6.00
N GLU A 78 -9.65 9.02 -6.20
CA GLU A 78 -8.73 8.88 -7.32
C GLU A 78 -9.43 8.78 -8.69
N ASN A 79 -10.58 8.11 -8.71
CA ASN A 79 -11.38 8.03 -9.93
C ASN A 79 -12.02 9.36 -10.28
N GLU A 80 -12.46 10.07 -9.26
CA GLU A 80 -13.13 11.36 -9.43
C GLU A 80 -12.19 12.37 -10.06
N ILE A 81 -10.97 12.52 -9.57
CA ILE A 81 -9.99 13.43 -10.19
C ILE A 81 -9.67 13.03 -11.63
N ILE A 82 -9.54 11.73 -11.93
CA ILE A 82 -9.24 11.26 -13.29
C ILE A 82 -10.44 11.51 -14.22
N ALA A 83 -11.67 11.31 -13.72
CA ALA A 83 -12.88 11.63 -14.46
C ALA A 83 -13.00 13.12 -14.77
N ASP A 84 -12.77 13.98 -13.79
CA ASP A 84 -12.81 15.43 -13.93
C ASP A 84 -11.79 15.97 -14.94
N ILE A 85 -10.61 15.36 -14.99
CA ILE A 85 -9.49 15.85 -15.81
C ILE A 85 -9.42 15.22 -17.19
N PHE A 86 -9.72 13.94 -17.32
CA PHE A 86 -9.55 13.16 -18.55
C PHE A 86 -10.84 12.52 -19.06
N GLY A 87 -11.94 12.69 -18.31
CA GLY A 87 -13.26 12.14 -18.64
C GLY A 87 -13.43 10.67 -18.23
N GLU A 88 -14.68 10.20 -18.31
CA GLU A 88 -15.12 8.90 -17.82
C GLU A 88 -14.39 7.70 -18.43
N LYS A 89 -14.00 7.77 -19.72
CA LYS A 89 -13.28 6.65 -20.37
C LYS A 89 -11.94 6.38 -19.71
N MET A 90 -11.17 7.43 -19.41
CA MET A 90 -9.89 7.29 -18.69
C MET A 90 -10.08 6.89 -17.25
N SER A 91 -11.10 7.40 -16.57
CA SER A 91 -11.47 6.99 -15.22
C SER A 91 -11.81 5.50 -15.17
N ASN A 92 -12.56 4.97 -16.13
CA ASN A 92 -12.89 3.55 -16.19
C ASN A 92 -11.66 2.65 -16.44
N LEU A 93 -10.76 3.09 -17.34
CA LEU A 93 -9.50 2.38 -17.60
C LEU A 93 -8.60 2.36 -16.35
N SER A 94 -8.45 3.49 -15.67
CA SER A 94 -7.65 3.59 -14.45
C SER A 94 -8.27 2.81 -13.28
N SER A 95 -9.61 2.77 -13.18
CA SER A 95 -10.33 1.92 -12.23
C SER A 95 -10.04 0.44 -12.42
N MET A 96 -9.94 0.01 -13.68
CA MET A 96 -9.57 -1.37 -14.01
C MET A 96 -8.12 -1.65 -13.58
N PHE A 97 -7.17 -0.75 -13.84
CA PHE A 97 -5.79 -0.91 -13.41
C PHE A 97 -5.67 -1.00 -11.89
N LEU A 98 -6.37 -0.11 -11.18
CA LEU A 98 -6.39 -0.13 -9.71
C LEU A 98 -7.02 -1.42 -9.16
N SER A 99 -8.12 -1.89 -9.77
CA SER A 99 -8.77 -3.14 -9.36
C SER A 99 -7.86 -4.36 -9.56
N ILE A 100 -7.14 -4.42 -10.68
CA ILE A 100 -6.17 -5.49 -10.96
C ILE A 100 -5.02 -5.43 -9.96
N TYR A 101 -4.45 -4.24 -9.72
CA TYR A 101 -3.40 -4.04 -8.71
C TYR A 101 -3.86 -4.53 -7.34
N MET A 102 -5.01 -4.08 -6.84
CA MET A 102 -5.50 -4.45 -5.52
C MET A 102 -5.74 -5.96 -5.40
N LEU A 103 -6.33 -6.58 -6.41
CA LEU A 103 -6.58 -8.01 -6.43
C LEU A 103 -5.27 -8.81 -6.40
N PHE A 104 -4.31 -8.50 -7.29
CA PHE A 104 -3.01 -9.19 -7.31
C PHE A 104 -2.18 -8.95 -6.06
N ASN A 105 -2.29 -7.76 -5.45
CA ASN A 105 -1.66 -7.46 -4.16
C ASN A 105 -2.19 -8.41 -3.07
N ILE A 106 -3.50 -8.47 -2.87
CA ILE A 106 -4.12 -9.33 -1.86
C ILE A 106 -3.82 -10.82 -2.12
N VAL A 107 -3.94 -11.25 -3.36
CA VAL A 107 -3.67 -12.64 -3.77
C VAL A 107 -2.21 -13.01 -3.52
N THR A 108 -1.26 -12.11 -3.84
CA THR A 108 0.16 -12.34 -3.57
C THR A 108 0.43 -12.53 -2.08
N ILE A 109 -0.22 -11.73 -1.23
CA ILE A 109 -0.06 -11.81 0.22
C ILE A 109 -0.55 -13.14 0.78
N ILE A 110 -1.78 -13.57 0.42
CA ILE A 110 -2.31 -14.82 0.95
C ILE A 110 -1.56 -16.04 0.41
N LEU A 111 -1.11 -16.02 -0.84
CA LEU A 111 -0.28 -17.08 -1.41
C LEU A 111 1.09 -17.16 -0.74
N SER A 112 1.72 -16.02 -0.46
CA SER A 112 3.00 -15.97 0.26
C SER A 112 2.85 -16.53 1.67
N PHE A 113 1.76 -16.20 2.36
CA PHE A 113 1.45 -16.76 3.67
C PHE A 113 1.32 -18.28 3.66
N VAL A 114 0.50 -18.82 2.74
CA VAL A 114 0.22 -20.26 2.71
C VAL A 114 1.42 -21.07 2.21
N ASN A 115 2.23 -20.50 1.33
CA ASN A 115 3.46 -21.17 0.85
C ASN A 115 4.50 -21.38 1.96
N LEU A 116 4.48 -20.59 3.04
CA LEU A 116 5.35 -20.81 4.21
C LEU A 116 4.98 -22.06 5.02
N LEU A 117 3.72 -22.49 4.93
CA LEU A 117 3.22 -23.59 5.74
C LEU A 117 3.59 -24.97 5.15
N GLU A 118 4.25 -24.99 3.97
CA GLU A 118 4.70 -26.21 3.28
C GLU A 118 3.60 -27.29 3.14
N VAL A 119 2.37 -26.84 2.88
CA VAL A 119 1.16 -27.68 2.81
C VAL A 119 0.92 -28.22 1.40
N THR A 120 0.17 -29.31 1.30
CA THR A 120 -0.27 -29.86 0.01
C THR A 120 -1.19 -28.89 -0.76
N ALA A 121 -1.35 -29.07 -2.07
CA ALA A 121 -2.20 -28.20 -2.89
C ALA A 121 -3.65 -28.14 -2.38
N ILE A 122 -4.23 -29.25 -1.92
CA ILE A 122 -5.59 -29.30 -1.37
C ILE A 122 -5.66 -28.46 -0.08
N GLN A 123 -4.72 -28.68 0.84
CA GLN A 123 -4.65 -27.92 2.10
C GLN A 123 -4.44 -26.42 1.84
N LYS A 124 -3.62 -26.07 0.84
CA LYS A 124 -3.37 -24.68 0.44
C LYS A 124 -4.69 -23.95 0.11
N TYR A 125 -5.47 -24.46 -0.82
CA TYR A 125 -6.72 -23.80 -1.23
C TYR A 125 -7.80 -23.87 -0.14
N THR A 126 -7.83 -24.94 0.67
CA THR A 126 -8.70 -25.01 1.84
C THR A 126 -8.38 -23.93 2.85
N LEU A 127 -7.10 -23.72 3.17
CA LEU A 127 -6.65 -22.65 4.08
C LEU A 127 -6.99 -21.27 3.53
N ILE A 128 -6.76 -21.01 2.24
CA ILE A 128 -7.14 -19.74 1.61
C ILE A 128 -8.64 -19.49 1.73
N ALA A 129 -9.47 -20.50 1.45
CA ALA A 129 -10.91 -20.39 1.57
C ALA A 129 -11.34 -20.08 3.02
N VAL A 130 -10.78 -20.80 4.00
CA VAL A 130 -11.09 -20.59 5.43
C VAL A 130 -10.66 -19.20 5.87
N ILE A 131 -9.42 -18.80 5.60
CA ILE A 131 -8.89 -17.48 6.00
C ILE A 131 -9.72 -16.36 5.35
N THR A 132 -9.98 -16.47 4.05
CA THR A 132 -10.80 -15.47 3.33
C THR A 132 -12.21 -15.37 3.90
N THR A 133 -12.83 -16.50 4.22
CA THR A 133 -14.19 -16.55 4.81
C THR A 133 -14.21 -15.92 6.21
N VAL A 134 -13.23 -16.24 7.06
CA VAL A 134 -13.13 -15.67 8.41
C VAL A 134 -12.89 -14.15 8.33
N CYS A 135 -11.95 -13.69 7.51
CA CYS A 135 -11.67 -12.28 7.33
C CYS A 135 -12.90 -11.52 6.77
N SER A 136 -13.60 -12.11 5.81
CA SER A 136 -14.85 -11.54 5.28
C SER A 136 -15.93 -11.49 6.35
N GLY A 137 -16.09 -12.52 7.16
CA GLY A 137 -17.03 -12.54 8.29
C GLY A 137 -16.77 -11.41 9.29
N ILE A 138 -15.51 -11.20 9.68
CA ILE A 138 -15.14 -10.09 10.58
C ILE A 138 -15.43 -8.74 9.92
N ASN A 139 -15.15 -8.60 8.61
CA ASN A 139 -15.39 -7.37 7.86
C ASN A 139 -16.90 -7.02 7.80
N VAL A 140 -17.77 -8.03 7.72
CA VAL A 140 -19.24 -7.84 7.76
C VAL A 140 -19.70 -7.32 9.12
N LEU A 141 -19.06 -7.72 10.24
CA LEU A 141 -19.44 -7.33 11.60
C LEU A 141 -19.20 -5.84 11.93
N GLY A 142 -18.55 -5.10 11.05
CA GLY A 142 -18.45 -3.65 11.12
C GLY A 142 -17.06 -3.10 11.39
N ILE A 143 -16.91 -1.80 11.09
CA ILE A 143 -15.64 -1.09 11.19
C ILE A 143 -15.10 -0.98 12.62
N GLY A 144 -15.98 -0.95 13.62
CA GLY A 144 -15.59 -0.85 15.03
C GLY A 144 -14.76 -2.03 15.50
N LEU A 145 -15.14 -3.26 15.15
CA LEU A 145 -14.38 -4.47 15.45
C LEU A 145 -13.08 -4.52 14.61
N SER A 146 -13.20 -4.23 13.32
CA SER A 146 -12.07 -4.25 12.37
C SER A 146 -10.95 -3.31 12.82
N LYS A 147 -11.24 -2.06 13.19
CA LYS A 147 -10.23 -1.09 13.65
C LYS A 147 -9.54 -1.51 14.94
N THR A 148 -10.26 -2.13 15.88
CA THR A 148 -9.66 -2.60 17.14
C THR A 148 -8.63 -3.69 16.87
N ILE A 149 -8.95 -4.66 16.01
CA ILE A 149 -8.02 -5.72 15.58
C ILE A 149 -6.79 -5.11 14.89
N ILE A 150 -7.00 -4.22 13.92
CA ILE A 150 -5.93 -3.57 13.17
C ILE A 150 -5.03 -2.78 14.11
N ASN A 151 -5.57 -1.93 14.98
CA ASN A 151 -4.80 -1.09 15.91
C ASN A 151 -3.93 -1.94 16.83
N THR A 152 -4.48 -3.02 17.40
CA THR A 152 -3.74 -3.91 18.31
C THR A 152 -2.58 -4.59 17.60
N ILE A 153 -2.82 -5.18 16.42
CA ILE A 153 -1.78 -5.91 15.70
C ILE A 153 -0.73 -4.94 15.15
N THR A 154 -1.13 -3.76 14.66
CA THR A 154 -0.19 -2.75 14.15
C THR A 154 0.73 -2.23 15.25
N GLY A 155 0.19 -1.94 16.44
CA GLY A 155 1.02 -1.55 17.58
C GLY A 155 2.08 -2.61 17.90
N PHE A 156 1.69 -3.87 17.88
CA PHE A 156 2.59 -4.98 18.15
C PHE A 156 3.66 -5.16 17.05
N VAL A 157 3.30 -5.04 15.76
CA VAL A 157 4.28 -5.16 14.66
C VAL A 157 5.34 -4.07 14.71
N VAL A 158 4.94 -2.83 14.99
CA VAL A 158 5.88 -1.70 15.09
C VAL A 158 6.85 -1.90 16.24
N VAL A 159 6.36 -2.40 17.41
CA VAL A 159 7.20 -2.72 18.57
C VAL A 159 8.20 -3.83 18.24
N VAL A 160 7.76 -4.93 17.62
CA VAL A 160 8.63 -6.07 17.26
C VAL A 160 9.71 -5.64 16.27
N LEU A 161 9.33 -4.97 15.18
CA LEU A 161 10.30 -4.52 14.17
C LEU A 161 11.26 -3.46 14.73
N GLY A 162 10.75 -2.54 15.56
CA GLY A 162 11.56 -1.55 16.28
C GLY A 162 12.56 -2.20 17.22
N ALA A 163 12.15 -3.22 17.97
CA ALA A 163 13.04 -3.98 18.84
C ALA A 163 14.17 -4.68 18.07
N VAL A 164 13.86 -5.33 16.94
CA VAL A 164 14.87 -5.95 16.06
C VAL A 164 15.89 -4.93 15.59
N ILE A 165 15.45 -3.74 15.15
CA ILE A 165 16.32 -2.65 14.72
C ILE A 165 17.21 -2.17 15.87
N LEU A 166 16.64 -1.88 17.05
CA LEU A 166 17.37 -1.38 18.21
C LEU A 166 18.42 -2.39 18.72
N MET A 167 18.08 -3.67 18.74
CA MET A 167 19.02 -4.73 19.16
C MET A 167 20.18 -4.90 18.17
N ALA A 168 19.96 -4.61 16.90
CA ALA A 168 20.98 -4.70 15.85
C ALA A 168 21.93 -3.48 15.81
N THR A 169 21.50 -2.33 16.34
CA THR A 169 22.24 -1.06 16.23
C THR A 169 23.68 -1.13 16.78
N PRO A 170 23.97 -1.81 17.92
CA PRO A 170 25.33 -1.89 18.45
C PRO A 170 26.33 -2.67 17.57
N GLY A 171 25.82 -3.55 16.70
CA GLY A 171 26.62 -4.37 15.77
C GLY A 171 26.80 -3.76 14.38
N LEU A 172 26.16 -2.62 14.09
CA LEU A 172 26.26 -1.98 12.78
C LEU A 172 27.67 -1.42 12.57
N LYS A 173 28.33 -1.91 11.51
CA LYS A 173 29.57 -1.34 10.97
C LYS A 173 29.19 -0.52 9.75
N LEU A 174 29.88 0.59 9.50
CA LEU A 174 29.76 1.26 8.20
C LEU A 174 30.17 0.25 7.11
N PRO A 175 29.42 0.14 6.01
CA PRO A 175 29.76 -0.77 4.94
C PRO A 175 31.19 -0.49 4.47
N ASN A 176 32.05 -1.51 4.51
CA ASN A 176 33.37 -1.37 3.94
C ASN A 176 33.23 -1.48 2.41
N PHE A 177 33.31 -0.35 1.72
CA PHE A 177 33.13 -0.30 0.28
C PHE A 177 34.24 -1.03 -0.48
N ASP A 178 35.36 -1.33 0.16
CA ASP A 178 36.45 -2.11 -0.41
C ASP A 178 36.12 -3.62 -0.50
N ASP A 179 35.23 -4.13 0.35
CA ASP A 179 34.70 -5.51 0.26
C ASP A 179 33.65 -5.68 -0.86
N MET A 180 33.40 -4.63 -1.63
CA MET A 180 32.40 -4.59 -2.70
C MET A 180 32.83 -5.29 -4.00
N ASN A 181 33.74 -6.26 -3.93
CA ASN A 181 34.05 -7.12 -5.09
C ASN A 181 32.84 -8.03 -5.40
N MET A 182 31.69 -7.38 -5.67
CA MET A 182 30.42 -7.99 -6.00
C MET A 182 30.28 -8.10 -7.52
N SER A 183 31.08 -8.96 -8.12
CA SER A 183 31.08 -9.23 -9.58
C SER A 183 29.70 -9.67 -10.12
N SER A 184 28.74 -9.97 -9.24
CA SER A 184 27.39 -10.41 -9.58
C SER A 184 26.30 -9.31 -9.46
N VAL A 185 26.58 -8.16 -8.83
CA VAL A 185 25.58 -7.07 -8.65
C VAL A 185 25.81 -5.99 -9.71
N THR A 186 24.86 -5.89 -10.62
CA THR A 186 24.86 -4.88 -11.69
C THR A 186 23.88 -3.75 -11.34
N SER A 187 24.07 -2.57 -11.97
CA SER A 187 23.09 -1.47 -11.84
C SER A 187 21.67 -1.93 -12.19
N ASN A 188 21.51 -2.78 -13.21
CA ASN A 188 20.22 -3.34 -13.60
C ASN A 188 19.61 -4.20 -12.50
N SER A 189 20.41 -4.97 -11.74
CA SER A 189 19.88 -5.79 -10.64
C SER A 189 19.46 -4.92 -9.45
N VAL A 190 20.15 -3.81 -9.18
CA VAL A 190 19.75 -2.84 -8.14
C VAL A 190 18.44 -2.12 -8.52
N ILE A 191 18.30 -1.69 -9.79
CA ILE A 191 17.05 -1.09 -10.28
C ILE A 191 15.90 -2.10 -10.19
N TYR A 192 16.13 -3.37 -10.49
CA TYR A 192 15.11 -4.41 -10.33
C TYR A 192 14.76 -4.64 -8.86
N ALA A 193 15.75 -4.64 -7.97
CA ALA A 193 15.51 -4.72 -6.53
C ALA A 193 14.65 -3.54 -6.03
N SER A 194 14.92 -2.31 -6.51
CA SER A 194 14.11 -1.15 -6.16
C SER A 194 12.68 -1.24 -6.72
N PHE A 195 12.50 -1.79 -7.92
CA PHE A 195 11.17 -2.08 -8.45
C PHE A 195 10.40 -3.10 -7.60
N LEU A 196 11.04 -4.20 -7.16
CA LEU A 196 10.41 -5.15 -6.24
C LEU A 196 10.12 -4.49 -4.88
N ALA A 197 11.00 -3.61 -4.41
CA ALA A 197 10.81 -2.87 -3.17
C ALA A 197 9.58 -1.94 -3.20
N ILE A 198 9.14 -1.45 -4.37
CA ILE A 198 7.89 -0.68 -4.50
C ILE A 198 6.71 -1.47 -3.94
N PHE A 199 6.65 -2.79 -4.19
CA PHE A 199 5.59 -3.65 -3.67
C PHE A 199 5.52 -3.65 -2.12
N LEU A 200 6.68 -3.55 -1.44
CA LEU A 200 6.71 -3.50 0.01
C LEU A 200 6.01 -2.27 0.57
N PHE A 201 6.05 -1.18 -0.18
CA PHE A 201 5.41 0.07 0.23
C PHE A 201 3.94 0.14 -0.17
N THR A 202 3.43 -0.72 -1.06
CA THR A 202 2.03 -0.66 -1.47
C THR A 202 1.07 -1.02 -0.34
N GLY A 203 -0.13 -0.40 -0.34
CA GLY A 203 -1.17 -0.66 0.65
C GLY A 203 -1.61 0.60 1.44
N TYR A 204 -0.75 1.60 1.66
CA TYR A 204 -1.10 2.83 2.37
C TYR A 204 -2.25 3.61 1.73
N ASP A 205 -2.50 3.42 0.43
CA ASP A 205 -3.65 3.94 -0.29
C ASP A 205 -4.99 3.48 0.30
N SER A 206 -4.99 2.41 1.10
CA SER A 206 -6.14 1.97 1.92
C SER A 206 -6.71 3.08 2.79
N ILE A 207 -5.90 4.08 3.22
CA ILE A 207 -6.36 5.24 3.97
C ILE A 207 -7.43 6.00 3.17
N VAL A 208 -7.19 6.26 1.88
CA VAL A 208 -8.15 6.98 1.02
C VAL A 208 -9.40 6.13 0.75
N LYS A 209 -9.25 4.81 0.61
CA LYS A 209 -10.40 3.89 0.43
C LYS A 209 -11.35 3.85 1.62
N MET A 210 -10.94 4.37 2.79
CA MET A 210 -11.77 4.47 3.99
C MET A 210 -12.43 5.82 4.16
N SER A 211 -12.36 6.75 3.19
CA SER A 211 -12.82 8.14 3.31
C SER A 211 -14.24 8.27 3.84
N ASP A 212 -15.18 7.42 3.40
CA ASP A 212 -16.58 7.44 3.86
C ASP A 212 -16.74 7.05 5.35
N GLU A 213 -15.71 6.44 5.96
CA GLU A 213 -15.69 6.01 7.37
C GLU A 213 -14.82 6.94 8.26
N ILE A 214 -14.18 7.98 7.67
CA ILE A 214 -13.32 8.93 8.37
C ILE A 214 -14.15 10.08 8.94
N LYS A 215 -13.84 10.52 10.16
CA LYS A 215 -14.53 11.65 10.84
C LYS A 215 -14.31 12.98 10.15
N ASP A 216 -13.07 13.28 9.77
CA ASP A 216 -12.64 14.51 9.07
C ASP A 216 -11.63 14.14 7.97
N PRO A 217 -12.12 13.69 6.78
CA PRO A 217 -11.22 13.21 5.72
C PRO A 217 -10.25 14.28 5.22
N GLY A 218 -10.69 15.54 5.13
CA GLY A 218 -9.88 16.63 4.61
C GLY A 218 -8.59 16.87 5.41
N ARG A 219 -8.64 16.65 6.72
CA ARG A 219 -7.52 16.85 7.66
C ARG A 219 -6.79 15.54 7.95
N GLU A 220 -7.53 14.45 8.20
CA GLU A 220 -6.94 13.23 8.74
C GLU A 220 -6.24 12.39 7.66
N ILE A 221 -6.70 12.43 6.40
CA ILE A 221 -6.03 11.71 5.30
C ILE A 221 -4.59 12.20 5.09
N PRO A 222 -4.32 13.51 4.87
CA PRO A 222 -2.94 13.96 4.67
C PRO A 222 -2.04 13.70 5.88
N ARG A 223 -2.56 13.92 7.08
CA ARG A 223 -1.81 13.78 8.31
C ARG A 223 -1.42 12.31 8.58
N SER A 224 -2.36 11.39 8.45
CA SER A 224 -2.12 9.95 8.65
C SER A 224 -1.25 9.36 7.53
N MET A 225 -1.46 9.76 6.28
CA MET A 225 -0.66 9.34 5.14
C MET A 225 0.83 9.66 5.33
N ASN A 226 1.13 10.93 5.67
CA ASN A 226 2.50 11.38 5.89
C ASN A 226 3.17 10.63 7.04
N THR A 227 2.45 10.44 8.16
CA THR A 227 2.97 9.68 9.30
C THR A 227 3.20 8.22 8.98
N THR A 228 2.26 7.59 8.27
CA THR A 228 2.38 6.20 7.80
C THR A 228 3.64 6.01 6.95
N LEU A 229 3.82 6.86 5.93
CA LEU A 229 4.97 6.76 5.03
C LEU A 229 6.29 7.01 5.75
N LEU A 230 6.34 7.93 6.71
CA LEU A 230 7.52 8.17 7.53
C LEU A 230 7.89 6.92 8.36
N ILE A 231 6.92 6.33 9.05
CA ILE A 231 7.12 5.13 9.87
C ILE A 231 7.61 3.97 9.01
N ILE A 232 6.93 3.70 7.88
CA ILE A 232 7.25 2.56 7.00
C ILE A 232 8.61 2.75 6.36
N SER A 233 8.91 3.95 5.84
CA SER A 233 10.21 4.24 5.21
C SER A 233 11.35 4.07 6.21
N ALA A 234 11.20 4.57 7.44
CA ALA A 234 12.21 4.42 8.48
C ALA A 234 12.43 2.94 8.82
N ILE A 235 11.36 2.18 9.08
CA ILE A 235 11.45 0.75 9.40
C ILE A 235 12.13 -0.03 8.26
N TYR A 236 11.71 0.17 7.02
CA TYR A 236 12.19 -0.62 5.88
C TYR A 236 13.64 -0.32 5.53
N ILE A 237 14.04 0.97 5.54
CA ILE A 237 15.44 1.36 5.28
C ILE A 237 16.34 0.83 6.40
N LEU A 238 15.94 0.99 7.68
CA LEU A 238 16.74 0.53 8.81
C LEU A 238 16.87 -0.99 8.86
N ILE A 239 15.80 -1.75 8.66
CA ILE A 239 15.87 -3.21 8.60
C ILE A 239 16.75 -3.70 7.44
N THR A 240 16.61 -3.06 6.28
CA THR A 240 17.41 -3.41 5.11
C THR A 240 18.89 -3.08 5.34
N LEU A 241 19.17 -1.95 6.00
CA LEU A 241 20.53 -1.57 6.41
C LEU A 241 21.13 -2.61 7.37
N VAL A 242 20.38 -3.01 8.39
CA VAL A 242 20.81 -4.07 9.34
C VAL A 242 21.08 -5.37 8.59
N GLY A 243 20.13 -5.84 7.79
CA GLY A 243 20.26 -7.12 7.07
C GLY A 243 21.43 -7.14 6.08
N SER A 244 21.73 -6.00 5.45
CA SER A 244 22.86 -5.88 4.53
C SER A 244 24.22 -5.80 5.24
N ASN A 245 24.25 -5.24 6.46
CA ASN A 245 25.50 -5.09 7.24
C ASN A 245 25.94 -6.36 7.98
N LEU A 246 25.00 -7.26 8.31
CA LEU A 246 25.31 -8.50 9.03
C LEU A 246 25.89 -9.54 8.06
N ASP A 247 25.08 -10.48 7.65
CA ASP A 247 25.38 -11.46 6.61
C ASP A 247 24.31 -11.39 5.53
N TRP A 248 24.49 -10.50 4.55
CA TRP A 248 23.54 -10.33 3.48
C TRP A 248 23.27 -11.62 2.68
N ARG A 249 24.28 -12.55 2.60
CA ARG A 249 24.13 -13.82 1.89
C ARG A 249 23.19 -14.76 2.63
N ALA A 250 23.27 -14.80 3.96
CA ALA A 250 22.34 -15.55 4.80
C ALA A 250 20.93 -14.99 4.68
N VAL A 251 20.76 -13.66 4.75
CA VAL A 251 19.46 -12.99 4.59
C VAL A 251 18.87 -13.24 3.20
N ALA A 252 19.68 -13.16 2.13
CA ALA A 252 19.26 -13.38 0.75
C ALA A 252 18.78 -14.82 0.44
N ARG A 253 19.21 -15.80 1.22
CA ARG A 253 18.82 -17.21 1.08
C ARG A 253 17.69 -17.62 2.03
N SER A 254 17.31 -16.75 2.93
CA SER A 254 16.31 -17.05 3.96
C SER A 254 14.89 -17.02 3.41
N SER A 255 14.07 -17.96 3.86
CA SER A 255 12.60 -17.90 3.69
C SER A 255 11.93 -16.94 4.68
N SER A 256 12.62 -16.56 5.77
CA SER A 256 12.17 -15.65 6.81
C SER A 256 13.27 -14.63 7.16
N PRO A 257 13.50 -13.61 6.31
CA PRO A 257 14.66 -12.71 6.45
C PRO A 257 14.71 -11.96 7.79
N ILE A 258 13.57 -11.54 8.33
CA ILE A 258 13.51 -10.85 9.65
C ILE A 258 13.95 -11.78 10.78
N THR A 259 13.52 -13.03 10.74
CA THR A 259 13.95 -14.07 11.71
C THR A 259 15.46 -14.29 11.63
N THR A 260 16.01 -14.40 10.43
CA THR A 260 17.44 -14.56 10.19
C THR A 260 18.24 -13.35 10.70
N ILE A 261 17.78 -12.13 10.44
CA ILE A 261 18.38 -10.90 10.96
C ILE A 261 18.42 -10.96 12.49
N TYR A 262 17.31 -11.31 13.14
CA TYR A 262 17.24 -11.42 14.58
C TYR A 262 18.21 -12.49 15.13
N GLU A 263 18.26 -13.67 14.50
CA GLU A 263 19.19 -14.74 14.89
C GLU A 263 20.66 -14.31 14.76
N LEU A 264 21.01 -13.62 13.69
CA LEU A 264 22.38 -13.09 13.48
C LEU A 264 22.77 -12.05 14.53
N VAL A 265 21.80 -11.24 15.00
CA VAL A 265 22.03 -10.21 16.02
C VAL A 265 22.18 -10.80 17.41
N THR A 266 21.32 -11.73 17.78
CA THR A 266 21.17 -12.18 19.18
C THR A 266 21.76 -13.56 19.45
N GLY A 267 22.01 -14.37 18.42
CA GLY A 267 22.38 -15.79 18.55
C GLY A 267 21.27 -16.68 19.12
N ASN A 268 20.07 -16.13 19.38
CA ASN A 268 18.99 -16.82 20.08
C ASN A 268 17.96 -17.40 19.08
N LYS A 269 18.15 -18.68 18.71
CA LYS A 269 17.26 -19.41 17.79
C LYS A 269 15.84 -19.57 18.31
N THR A 270 15.65 -19.76 19.61
CA THR A 270 14.32 -19.97 20.19
C THR A 270 13.43 -18.74 20.03
N VAL A 271 13.95 -17.56 20.36
CA VAL A 271 13.20 -16.31 20.19
C VAL A 271 13.00 -16.00 18.70
N ALA A 272 13.98 -16.31 17.84
CA ALA A 272 13.85 -16.16 16.39
C ALA A 272 12.64 -16.94 15.83
N GLN A 273 12.39 -18.15 16.31
CA GLN A 273 11.21 -18.95 15.92
C GLN A 273 9.88 -18.29 16.33
N TYR A 274 9.80 -17.64 17.48
CA TYR A 274 8.62 -16.87 17.88
C TYR A 274 8.37 -15.69 16.92
N ILE A 275 9.43 -15.02 16.46
CA ILE A 275 9.32 -13.93 15.48
C ILE A 275 8.71 -14.45 14.15
N THR A 276 9.07 -15.65 13.72
CA THR A 276 8.43 -16.28 12.55
C THR A 276 6.93 -16.46 12.77
N GLY A 277 6.52 -16.97 13.94
CA GLY A 277 5.10 -17.11 14.28
C GLY A 277 4.35 -15.77 14.30
N PHE A 278 4.95 -14.73 14.87
CA PHE A 278 4.37 -13.38 14.84
C PHE A 278 4.30 -12.79 13.43
N SER A 279 5.29 -13.05 12.57
CA SER A 279 5.26 -12.62 11.17
C SER A 279 4.03 -13.14 10.43
N MET A 280 3.59 -14.35 10.72
CA MET A 280 2.37 -14.93 10.15
C MET A 280 1.12 -14.14 10.56
N ILE A 281 1.02 -13.74 11.84
CA ILE A 281 -0.10 -12.90 12.32
C ILE A 281 -0.10 -11.54 11.61
N PHE A 282 1.08 -10.95 11.38
CA PHE A 282 1.19 -9.67 10.69
C PHE A 282 0.77 -9.75 9.23
N VAL A 283 1.15 -10.83 8.54
CA VAL A 283 0.72 -11.07 7.15
C VAL A 283 -0.80 -11.24 7.05
N LEU A 284 -1.41 -11.94 8.01
CA LEU A 284 -2.86 -12.07 8.08
C LEU A 284 -3.56 -10.75 8.36
N ALA A 285 -2.97 -9.88 9.20
CA ALA A 285 -3.51 -8.53 9.44
C ALA A 285 -3.46 -7.67 8.19
N THR A 286 -2.36 -7.74 7.42
CA THR A 286 -2.25 -7.06 6.12
C THR A 286 -3.28 -7.58 5.12
N PHE A 287 -3.42 -8.90 5.02
CA PHE A 287 -4.46 -9.53 4.19
C PHE A 287 -5.85 -9.02 4.57
N PHE A 288 -6.17 -9.00 5.86
CA PHE A 288 -7.46 -8.52 6.38
C PHE A 288 -7.70 -7.04 6.01
N THR A 289 -6.69 -6.17 6.24
CA THR A 289 -6.81 -4.73 5.97
C THR A 289 -6.99 -4.43 4.49
N LEU A 290 -6.22 -5.12 3.63
CA LEU A 290 -6.34 -4.95 2.17
C LEU A 290 -7.64 -5.52 1.63
N ASN A 291 -8.12 -6.64 2.18
CA ASN A 291 -9.43 -7.20 1.83
C ASN A 291 -10.55 -6.21 2.18
N MET A 292 -10.47 -5.57 3.35
CA MET A 292 -11.37 -4.51 3.76
C MET A 292 -11.30 -3.30 2.82
N SER A 293 -10.10 -2.85 2.45
CA SER A 293 -9.89 -1.75 1.51
C SER A 293 -10.47 -2.04 0.12
N PHE A 294 -10.23 -3.23 -0.42
CA PHE A 294 -10.77 -3.63 -1.72
C PHE A 294 -12.31 -3.71 -1.71
N THR A 295 -12.90 -4.15 -0.61
CA THR A 295 -14.35 -4.11 -0.42
C THR A 295 -14.90 -2.69 -0.53
N ARG A 296 -14.25 -1.69 0.11
CA ARG A 296 -14.66 -0.27 0.03
C ARG A 296 -14.49 0.29 -1.37
N TRP A 297 -13.46 -0.15 -2.08
CA TRP A 297 -13.27 0.19 -3.49
C TRP A 297 -14.42 -0.34 -4.36
N ILE A 298 -14.78 -1.63 -4.26
CA ILE A 298 -15.92 -2.22 -4.97
C ILE A 298 -17.22 -1.48 -4.63
N PHE A 299 -17.45 -1.19 -3.35
CA PHE A 299 -18.60 -0.41 -2.90
C PHE A 299 -18.62 0.99 -3.57
N GLY A 300 -17.50 1.68 -3.59
CA GLY A 300 -17.37 3.01 -4.22
C GLY A 300 -17.62 2.99 -5.72
N LEU A 301 -17.09 1.98 -6.44
CA LEU A 301 -17.36 1.80 -7.88
C LEU A 301 -18.85 1.57 -8.15
N SER A 302 -19.54 0.84 -7.28
CA SER A 302 -20.98 0.62 -7.40
C SER A 302 -21.79 1.89 -7.14
N LYS A 303 -21.33 2.76 -6.20
CA LYS A 303 -21.94 4.10 -6.01
C LYS A 303 -21.75 5.04 -7.21
N GLN A 304 -20.74 4.79 -8.02
CA GLN A 304 -20.49 5.53 -9.27
C GLN A 304 -21.13 4.88 -10.51
N ASP A 305 -22.03 3.91 -10.33
CA ASP A 305 -22.69 3.15 -11.41
C ASP A 305 -21.73 2.45 -12.40
N LYS A 306 -20.46 2.23 -11.98
CA LYS A 306 -19.45 1.55 -12.81
C LYS A 306 -19.58 0.02 -12.76
N ILE A 307 -20.19 -0.49 -11.72
CA ILE A 307 -20.53 -1.91 -11.53
C ILE A 307 -21.96 -2.02 -10.92
N PRO A 308 -22.60 -3.20 -10.94
CA PRO A 308 -23.98 -3.35 -10.49
C PRO A 308 -24.27 -2.77 -9.10
N SER A 309 -25.41 -2.10 -8.94
CA SER A 309 -25.82 -1.39 -7.73
C SER A 309 -25.99 -2.29 -6.49
N ILE A 310 -26.09 -3.61 -6.66
CA ILE A 310 -26.16 -4.56 -5.54
C ILE A 310 -24.96 -4.45 -4.59
N PHE A 311 -23.76 -4.10 -5.12
CA PHE A 311 -22.55 -3.96 -4.32
C PHE A 311 -22.47 -2.68 -3.48
N SER A 312 -23.37 -1.69 -3.74
CA SER A 312 -23.54 -0.51 -2.90
C SER A 312 -24.60 -0.69 -1.80
N SER A 313 -25.20 -1.89 -1.69
CA SER A 313 -26.17 -2.21 -0.64
C SER A 313 -25.47 -2.34 0.71
N ILE A 314 -26.00 -1.64 1.73
CA ILE A 314 -25.48 -1.61 3.11
C ILE A 314 -26.37 -2.43 4.02
N ASN A 315 -25.77 -3.29 4.84
CA ASN A 315 -26.47 -4.00 5.90
C ASN A 315 -26.92 -3.02 7.00
N GLU A 316 -28.19 -3.00 7.34
CA GLU A 316 -28.78 -2.05 8.30
C GLU A 316 -28.20 -2.18 9.72
N LYS A 317 -27.94 -3.41 10.17
CA LYS A 317 -27.44 -3.70 11.53
C LYS A 317 -25.96 -3.32 11.70
N TYR A 318 -25.10 -3.72 10.74
CA TYR A 318 -23.65 -3.59 10.86
C TYR A 318 -23.09 -2.38 10.11
N LYS A 319 -23.89 -1.71 9.28
CA LYS A 319 -23.50 -0.57 8.45
C LYS A 319 -22.30 -0.89 7.54
N THR A 320 -22.33 -2.08 6.93
CA THR A 320 -21.27 -2.60 6.06
C THR A 320 -21.80 -3.05 4.71
N PRO A 321 -21.02 -2.96 3.62
CA PRO A 321 -21.42 -3.35 2.28
C PRO A 321 -21.26 -4.87 2.07
N HIS A 322 -22.16 -5.67 2.62
CA HIS A 322 -22.02 -7.13 2.73
C HIS A 322 -21.90 -7.85 1.39
N PHE A 323 -22.57 -7.41 0.32
CA PHE A 323 -22.41 -8.00 -1.01
C PHE A 323 -21.04 -7.70 -1.62
N ALA A 324 -20.49 -6.51 -1.39
CA ALA A 324 -19.13 -6.19 -1.79
C ALA A 324 -18.09 -7.03 -1.02
N VAL A 325 -18.33 -7.30 0.29
CA VAL A 325 -17.48 -8.20 1.09
C VAL A 325 -17.43 -9.60 0.49
N ILE A 326 -18.62 -10.18 0.18
CA ILE A 326 -18.72 -11.51 -0.42
C ILE A 326 -18.02 -11.55 -1.78
N ALA A 327 -18.28 -10.55 -2.65
CA ALA A 327 -17.64 -10.46 -3.96
C ALA A 327 -16.11 -10.39 -3.85
N THR A 328 -15.58 -9.58 -2.93
CA THR A 328 -14.13 -9.50 -2.65
C THR A 328 -13.59 -10.88 -2.27
N GLY A 329 -14.23 -11.58 -1.35
CA GLY A 329 -13.82 -12.92 -0.92
C GLY A 329 -13.75 -13.92 -2.10
N ILE A 330 -14.77 -13.92 -2.94
CA ILE A 330 -14.82 -14.79 -4.14
C ILE A 330 -13.70 -14.43 -5.12
N LEU A 331 -13.49 -13.14 -5.42
CA LEU A 331 -12.46 -12.69 -6.34
C LEU A 331 -11.04 -13.05 -5.84
N VAL A 332 -10.77 -12.89 -4.54
CA VAL A 332 -9.50 -13.27 -3.93
C VAL A 332 -9.28 -14.77 -4.00
N PHE A 333 -10.29 -15.57 -3.68
CA PHE A 333 -10.21 -17.02 -3.78
C PHE A 333 -9.95 -17.48 -5.22
N LEU A 334 -10.71 -16.99 -6.20
CA LEU A 334 -10.51 -17.30 -7.62
C LEU A 334 -9.15 -16.82 -8.12
N GLY A 335 -8.72 -15.62 -7.73
CA GLY A 335 -7.40 -15.08 -8.08
C GLY A 335 -6.24 -15.93 -7.56
N SER A 336 -6.43 -16.66 -6.46
CA SER A 336 -5.41 -17.55 -5.89
C SER A 336 -5.01 -18.72 -6.78
N PHE A 337 -5.84 -19.10 -7.74
CA PHE A 337 -5.50 -20.14 -8.73
C PHE A 337 -4.57 -19.62 -9.82
N VAL A 338 -4.54 -18.32 -10.08
CA VAL A 338 -3.74 -17.69 -11.15
C VAL A 338 -2.46 -17.06 -10.60
N GLY A 339 -2.46 -16.67 -9.32
CA GLY A 339 -1.38 -15.94 -8.68
C GLY A 339 -0.17 -16.82 -8.34
N ASN A 340 0.99 -16.15 -8.28
CA ASN A 340 2.26 -16.70 -7.80
C ASN A 340 3.05 -15.54 -7.18
N GLY A 341 3.84 -15.78 -6.13
CA GLY A 341 4.54 -14.78 -5.32
C GLY A 341 5.23 -13.65 -6.10
N GLU A 342 6.46 -13.87 -6.63
CA GLU A 342 7.22 -12.80 -7.33
C GLU A 342 6.51 -12.29 -8.60
N ARG A 343 5.90 -13.18 -9.38
CA ARG A 343 5.13 -12.77 -10.57
C ARG A 343 3.89 -11.96 -10.21
N GLY A 344 3.19 -12.36 -9.13
CA GLY A 344 2.03 -11.62 -8.62
C GLY A 344 2.41 -10.20 -8.17
N ALA A 345 3.51 -10.06 -7.44
CA ALA A 345 4.06 -8.76 -7.03
C ALA A 345 4.47 -7.92 -8.24
N THR A 346 5.09 -8.55 -9.26
CA THR A 346 5.47 -7.84 -10.50
C THR A 346 4.26 -7.31 -11.25
N ILE A 347 3.21 -8.13 -11.42
CA ILE A 347 1.96 -7.72 -12.07
C ILE A 347 1.30 -6.60 -11.26
N ALA A 348 1.17 -6.75 -9.94
CA ALA A 348 0.62 -5.73 -9.07
C ALA A 348 1.38 -4.40 -9.22
N ASN A 349 2.72 -4.42 -9.20
CA ASN A 349 3.54 -3.22 -9.36
C ASN A 349 3.36 -2.53 -10.72
N ILE A 350 3.29 -3.29 -11.81
CA ILE A 350 3.08 -2.71 -13.16
C ILE A 350 1.75 -1.95 -13.18
N PHE A 351 0.65 -2.58 -12.75
CA PHE A 351 -0.65 -1.93 -12.73
C PHE A 351 -0.73 -0.77 -11.75
N PHE A 352 -0.08 -0.90 -10.59
CA PHE A 352 0.07 0.22 -9.64
C PHE A 352 0.78 1.41 -10.28
N LEU A 353 1.94 1.20 -10.91
CA LEU A 353 2.72 2.27 -11.52
C LEU A 353 1.98 2.95 -12.70
N LEU A 354 1.28 2.19 -13.54
CA LEU A 354 0.43 2.75 -14.60
C LEU A 354 -0.68 3.62 -14.01
N TYR A 355 -1.35 3.10 -12.99
CA TYR A 355 -2.42 3.80 -12.32
C TYR A 355 -1.95 5.09 -11.62
N VAL A 356 -0.90 5.02 -10.78
CA VAL A 356 -0.41 6.21 -10.06
C VAL A 356 0.20 7.25 -11.00
N THR A 357 0.70 6.84 -12.17
CA THR A 357 1.11 7.78 -13.22
C THR A 357 -0.08 8.61 -13.70
N ALA A 358 -1.21 7.97 -14.01
CA ALA A 358 -2.43 8.69 -14.40
C ALA A 358 -2.91 9.63 -13.28
N LEU A 359 -2.83 9.18 -12.02
CA LEU A 359 -3.20 9.96 -10.85
C LEU A 359 -2.33 11.20 -10.68
N MET A 360 -1.00 11.06 -10.76
CA MET A 360 -0.04 12.15 -10.64
C MET A 360 -0.19 13.17 -11.78
N VAL A 361 -0.38 12.70 -13.02
CA VAL A 361 -0.62 13.58 -14.17
C VAL A 361 -1.95 14.33 -14.04
N SER A 362 -2.98 13.68 -13.49
CA SER A 362 -4.27 14.34 -13.18
C SER A 362 -4.09 15.50 -12.21
N LEU A 363 -3.34 15.29 -11.12
CA LEU A 363 -3.06 16.35 -10.15
C LEU A 363 -2.29 17.53 -10.77
N VAL A 364 -1.26 17.25 -11.59
CA VAL A 364 -0.51 18.30 -12.29
C VAL A 364 -1.44 19.12 -13.20
N LYS A 365 -2.31 18.45 -13.97
CA LYS A 365 -3.21 19.10 -14.89
C LYS A 365 -4.30 19.91 -14.17
N MET A 366 -4.85 19.37 -13.07
CA MET A 366 -5.81 20.06 -12.22
C MET A 366 -5.23 21.39 -11.70
N ARG A 367 -4.01 21.36 -11.16
CA ARG A 367 -3.35 22.55 -10.62
C ARG A 367 -2.98 23.60 -11.68
N ARG A 368 -2.67 23.16 -12.90
CA ARG A 368 -2.48 24.08 -14.04
C ARG A 368 -3.79 24.77 -14.42
N SER A 369 -4.89 24.04 -14.44
CA SER A 369 -6.22 24.58 -14.80
C SER A 369 -6.72 25.59 -13.77
N GLU A 370 -6.51 25.36 -12.48
CA GLU A 370 -6.87 26.32 -11.41
C GLU A 370 -6.21 27.69 -11.60
N LYS A 371 -5.01 27.76 -12.18
CA LYS A 371 -4.33 29.04 -12.49
C LYS A 371 -5.03 29.81 -13.61
N THR A 372 -5.55 29.11 -14.61
CA THR A 372 -6.20 29.76 -15.77
C THR A 372 -7.53 30.41 -15.34
N SER A 373 -8.29 29.76 -14.46
CA SER A 373 -9.55 30.32 -13.95
C SER A 373 -9.33 31.53 -13.00
N VAL A 374 -8.25 31.51 -12.20
CA VAL A 374 -7.92 32.63 -11.27
C VAL A 374 -7.50 33.88 -12.01
N SER A 375 -6.93 33.78 -13.20
CA SER A 375 -6.53 34.95 -14.01
C SER A 375 -7.73 35.66 -14.63
N VAL A 376 -8.87 34.98 -14.77
CA VAL A 376 -10.10 35.54 -15.39
C VAL A 376 -11.01 36.21 -14.33
N ASP A 377 -10.95 35.79 -13.05
CA ASP A 377 -11.92 36.19 -12.02
C ASP A 377 -11.25 36.90 -10.81
N LYS A 378 -10.42 37.91 -11.08
CA LYS A 378 -9.79 38.71 -10.02
C LYS A 378 -10.75 39.61 -9.23
N GLN A 379 -12.01 39.75 -9.64
CA GLN A 379 -12.96 40.70 -9.09
C GLN A 379 -13.97 40.11 -8.09
N SER A 380 -14.16 38.76 -8.04
CA SER A 380 -15.17 38.13 -7.16
C SER A 380 -14.59 37.46 -5.88
N ARG A 381 -13.30 37.57 -5.61
CA ARG A 381 -12.59 36.81 -4.55
C ARG A 381 -12.29 37.55 -3.25
N ALA A 382 -12.97 38.64 -2.96
CA ALA A 382 -12.84 39.25 -1.64
C ALA A 382 -13.58 38.50 -0.51
N ASP A 383 -14.51 37.58 -0.85
CA ASP A 383 -15.41 36.92 0.10
C ASP A 383 -15.20 35.42 0.30
N GLU A 384 -14.22 34.79 -0.33
CA GLU A 384 -13.93 33.39 -0.11
C GLU A 384 -13.15 33.20 1.21
N LYS A 385 -13.92 32.88 2.26
CA LYS A 385 -13.44 32.61 3.62
C LYS A 385 -12.20 31.72 3.62
N ALA A 386 -11.22 32.09 4.42
CA ALA A 386 -9.92 31.41 4.65
C ALA A 386 -10.01 29.94 5.16
N GLY A 387 -11.17 29.28 5.04
CA GLY A 387 -11.47 27.94 5.56
C GLY A 387 -11.39 26.78 4.57
N ASP A 388 -11.37 27.04 3.26
CA ASP A 388 -11.52 25.97 2.24
C ASP A 388 -10.27 25.73 1.37
N ARG A 389 -9.09 25.97 1.94
CA ARG A 389 -7.83 25.56 1.29
C ARG A 389 -7.50 24.14 1.74
N GLY A 390 -7.98 23.14 1.00
CA GLY A 390 -7.57 21.75 1.19
C GLY A 390 -6.04 21.59 1.25
N TYR A 391 -5.56 20.49 1.78
CA TYR A 391 -4.13 20.19 1.88
C TYR A 391 -3.44 20.33 0.51
N ARG A 392 -2.27 20.95 0.50
CA ARG A 392 -1.35 21.01 -0.65
C ARG A 392 -0.05 20.32 -0.31
N MET A 393 0.39 19.43 -1.18
CA MET A 393 1.66 18.75 -1.02
C MET A 393 2.85 19.73 -1.10
N PRO A 394 4.02 19.42 -0.53
CA PRO A 394 5.22 20.22 -0.70
C PRO A 394 5.77 20.18 -2.13
N GLY A 395 6.68 21.13 -2.46
CA GLY A 395 7.45 21.09 -3.72
C GLY A 395 6.73 21.64 -4.94
N TYR A 396 6.15 22.82 -4.81
CA TYR A 396 5.57 23.57 -5.92
C TYR A 396 6.60 24.54 -6.54
N TYR A 397 6.64 24.58 -7.89
CA TYR A 397 7.28 25.65 -8.65
C TYR A 397 6.17 26.47 -9.35
N GLY A 398 5.84 27.62 -8.80
CA GLY A 398 4.61 28.31 -9.17
C GLY A 398 3.38 27.49 -8.77
N ASN A 399 2.55 27.13 -9.74
CA ASN A 399 1.37 26.25 -9.52
C ASN A 399 1.60 24.80 -10.00
N ILE A 400 2.82 24.47 -10.40
CA ILE A 400 3.14 23.11 -10.89
C ILE A 400 3.69 22.32 -9.71
N PRO A 401 3.02 21.24 -9.29
CA PRO A 401 3.57 20.32 -8.31
C PRO A 401 4.72 19.51 -8.97
N VAL A 402 5.97 19.83 -8.61
CA VAL A 402 7.16 19.24 -9.22
C VAL A 402 7.28 17.74 -8.87
N LEU A 403 6.95 17.39 -7.63
CA LEU A 403 7.07 16.00 -7.18
C LEU A 403 6.23 15.01 -8.01
N PRO A 404 4.95 15.24 -8.32
CA PRO A 404 4.19 14.36 -9.21
C PRO A 404 4.76 14.23 -10.63
N VAL A 405 5.40 15.29 -11.14
CA VAL A 405 6.09 15.20 -12.45
C VAL A 405 7.27 14.25 -12.36
N VAL A 406 8.12 14.40 -11.34
CA VAL A 406 9.25 13.49 -11.08
C VAL A 406 8.76 12.06 -10.86
N GLY A 407 7.74 11.86 -10.03
CA GLY A 407 7.15 10.55 -9.76
C GLY A 407 6.58 9.88 -11.02
N SER A 408 5.92 10.65 -11.89
CA SER A 408 5.42 10.13 -13.18
C SER A 408 6.55 9.61 -14.07
N VAL A 409 7.65 10.37 -14.18
CA VAL A 409 8.84 9.96 -14.94
C VAL A 409 9.47 8.70 -14.35
N MET A 410 9.62 8.63 -13.03
CA MET A 410 10.13 7.43 -12.36
C MET A 410 9.23 6.21 -12.60
N SER A 411 7.92 6.36 -12.47
CA SER A 411 6.95 5.27 -12.67
C SER A 411 7.00 4.72 -14.10
N ILE A 412 7.01 5.59 -15.10
CA ILE A 412 7.14 5.21 -16.52
C ILE A 412 8.50 4.53 -16.76
N GLY A 413 9.58 5.07 -16.19
CA GLY A 413 10.92 4.48 -16.29
C GLY A 413 10.97 3.05 -15.76
N TYR A 414 10.36 2.77 -14.60
CA TYR A 414 10.27 1.41 -14.05
C TYR A 414 9.45 0.47 -14.95
N VAL A 415 8.30 0.91 -15.46
CA VAL A 415 7.47 0.09 -16.35
C VAL A 415 8.25 -0.27 -17.62
N LEU A 416 8.88 0.71 -18.26
CA LEU A 416 9.70 0.47 -19.45
C LEU A 416 10.88 -0.46 -19.18
N PHE A 417 11.58 -0.27 -18.05
CA PHE A 417 12.69 -1.13 -17.63
C PHE A 417 12.25 -2.59 -17.49
N ILE A 418 11.11 -2.85 -16.84
CA ILE A 418 10.59 -4.21 -16.66
C ILE A 418 10.15 -4.84 -17.98
N LEU A 419 9.50 -4.07 -18.87
CA LEU A 419 9.12 -4.56 -20.18
C LEU A 419 10.36 -4.98 -21.00
N VAL A 420 11.40 -4.13 -21.06
CA VAL A 420 12.65 -4.45 -21.73
C VAL A 420 13.31 -5.70 -21.12
N ARG A 421 13.42 -5.77 -19.80
CA ARG A 421 14.05 -6.92 -19.11
C ARG A 421 13.36 -8.25 -19.38
N ASN A 422 12.03 -8.27 -19.53
CA ASN A 422 11.26 -9.50 -19.73
C ASN A 422 11.18 -9.93 -21.20
N PHE A 423 11.51 -9.06 -22.15
CA PHE A 423 11.48 -9.35 -23.58
C PHE A 423 12.88 -9.57 -24.19
N TRP A 424 13.96 -9.31 -23.44
CA TRP A 424 15.36 -9.55 -23.79
C TRP A 424 16.07 -10.35 -22.69
#